data_2f78fc47d126a0a0610d188f3da39c1e
#
_entry.id   2f78fc47d126a0a0610d188f3da39c1e
#
_cell.length_a   1.000
_cell.length_b   1.000
_cell.length_c   1.000
_cell.angle_alpha   90.00
_cell.angle_beta   90.00
_cell.angle_gamma   90.00
#
_symmetry.space_group_name_H-M   'P 1'
#
loop_
_entity.id
_entity.type
_entity.pdbx_description
1 polymer ?
#
loop_
_entity_poly.entity_id
_entity_poly.type
_entity_poly.pdbx_seq_one_letter_code
_entity_poly.pdbx_strand_id
1 'polypeptide(L)'
;MYKKGSKGWLKHFDFILLDMICLQIAFLLAYVIRHDGGSPYIVPLYRNMAIFMELLDIVVMFFYETLSNVLKRGYFKEFAATVKHVLLVELFSVLYLFTMQEGQAYSRTALYLTGVIYAILTCIVRIIWKKILRSRMSEGNRSLLVVTTKDMAEQVVHNIRENNYERFALSGLVIIDDDLCGTKIADVPVVANEENAAAYVCREWIDEVFVIPATDVPYPYALMEQFTEAGVTVHLNLAKVSEAMGGKKQLVEKVGPYTVLTTSINYASTKQLFMKRAIDIAGGLFGCLLTLLITLFVGPAIYLKSPGPIFFAQERVGKNGKKFKMYKFRSMYMDAEERKAELMKQNRVSDGMMFKLDFDPRVIGNEILPDGTKKTGIGNFIRVTSLDEFPQFFNVLKGDMSIVGTRPPTLDEWNKYELHHRARLAIKPGITGMWQVSGRSEITDFEEVVKLDTEYISEWNVGMDIKILWKTVVSVLKRDGSM
;
A
#
# COMPACT_ATOMS: atom_id res chain seq x y z
N MET A 1 -0.75 2.59 9.84
CA MET A 1 -0.11 1.85 8.73
C MET A 1 0.13 0.42 9.17
N TYR A 2 -0.25 -0.57 8.36
CA TYR A 2 0.30 -1.90 8.56
C TYR A 2 1.78 -1.84 8.18
N LYS A 3 2.65 -1.58 9.14
CA LYS A 3 4.07 -1.60 8.85
C LYS A 3 4.48 -3.03 8.59
N LYS A 4 5.07 -3.26 7.43
CA LYS A 4 5.68 -4.53 7.06
C LYS A 4 6.82 -4.79 8.03
N GLY A 5 6.75 -5.86 8.81
CA GLY A 5 7.90 -6.30 9.60
C GLY A 5 9.14 -6.40 8.70
N SER A 6 10.28 -5.93 9.17
CA SER A 6 11.49 -5.68 8.37
C SER A 6 12.10 -6.87 7.63
N LYS A 7 11.55 -8.08 7.81
CA LYS A 7 12.05 -9.35 7.25
C LYS A 7 11.16 -9.88 6.11
N GLY A 8 10.80 -9.08 5.13
CA GLY A 8 9.94 -9.57 4.05
C GLY A 8 10.69 -9.77 2.74
N TRP A 9 10.79 -11.00 2.24
CA TRP A 9 11.34 -11.37 0.94
C TRP A 9 10.54 -10.76 -0.24
N LEU A 10 9.22 -10.56 -0.11
CA LEU A 10 8.36 -9.86 -1.09
C LEU A 10 8.69 -8.37 -1.27
N LYS A 11 9.52 -7.78 -0.41
CA LYS A 11 9.98 -6.40 -0.58
C LYS A 11 10.78 -6.21 -1.87
N HIS A 12 11.33 -7.29 -2.40
CA HIS A 12 12.21 -7.34 -3.56
C HIS A 12 11.63 -8.26 -4.64
N PHE A 13 10.37 -8.00 -5.04
CA PHE A 13 9.70 -8.78 -6.08
C PHE A 13 10.44 -8.72 -7.43
N ASP A 14 11.14 -7.62 -7.69
CA ASP A 14 12.05 -7.45 -8.81
C ASP A 14 13.15 -8.52 -8.86
N PHE A 15 13.74 -8.87 -7.71
CA PHE A 15 14.75 -9.93 -7.62
C PHE A 15 14.15 -11.32 -7.84
N ILE A 16 12.90 -11.55 -7.39
CA ILE A 16 12.21 -12.82 -7.64
C ILE A 16 12.04 -13.04 -9.16
N LEU A 17 11.53 -12.04 -9.86
CA LEU A 17 11.35 -12.13 -11.32
C LEU A 17 12.68 -12.33 -12.05
N LEU A 18 13.74 -11.65 -11.61
CA LEU A 18 15.06 -11.83 -12.21
C LEU A 18 15.60 -13.24 -11.99
N ASP A 19 15.44 -13.81 -10.82
CA ASP A 19 15.90 -15.16 -10.50
C ASP A 19 15.12 -16.20 -11.33
N MET A 20 13.80 -16.06 -11.45
CA MET A 20 12.96 -16.89 -12.31
C MET A 20 13.44 -16.88 -13.77
N ILE A 21 13.68 -15.69 -14.32
CA ILE A 21 14.20 -15.54 -15.68
C ILE A 21 15.59 -16.18 -15.81
N CYS A 22 16.47 -15.97 -14.83
CA CYS A 22 17.80 -16.58 -14.81
C CYS A 22 17.73 -18.11 -14.77
N LEU A 23 16.81 -18.68 -14.01
CA LEU A 23 16.61 -20.13 -13.92
C LEU A 23 16.17 -20.70 -15.26
N GLN A 24 15.19 -20.09 -15.94
CA GLN A 24 14.71 -20.57 -17.25
C GLN A 24 15.78 -20.44 -18.34
N ILE A 25 16.55 -19.35 -18.33
CA ILE A 25 17.70 -19.19 -19.26
C ILE A 25 18.76 -20.27 -18.98
N ALA A 26 19.10 -20.50 -17.71
CA ALA A 26 20.08 -21.50 -17.34
C ALA A 26 19.63 -22.92 -17.74
N PHE A 27 18.36 -23.23 -17.52
CA PHE A 27 17.75 -24.50 -17.91
C PHE A 27 17.79 -24.72 -19.43
N LEU A 28 17.41 -23.71 -20.21
CA LEU A 28 17.46 -23.75 -21.67
C LEU A 28 18.90 -23.95 -22.18
N LEU A 29 19.85 -23.16 -21.65
CA LEU A 29 21.26 -23.27 -22.05
C LEU A 29 21.85 -24.64 -21.70
N ALA A 30 21.60 -25.15 -20.52
CA ALA A 30 22.06 -26.46 -20.09
C ALA A 30 21.50 -27.61 -20.99
N TYR A 31 20.23 -27.49 -21.37
CA TYR A 31 19.60 -28.43 -22.28
C TYR A 31 20.26 -28.38 -23.68
N VAL A 32 20.41 -27.19 -24.25
CA VAL A 32 21.01 -26.99 -25.59
C VAL A 32 22.45 -27.52 -25.64
N ILE A 33 23.24 -27.24 -24.61
CA ILE A 33 24.63 -27.72 -24.53
C ILE A 33 24.68 -29.26 -24.41
N ARG A 34 23.72 -29.88 -23.71
CA ARG A 34 23.75 -31.35 -23.53
C ARG A 34 23.16 -32.13 -24.67
N HIS A 35 22.20 -31.56 -25.41
CA HIS A 35 21.43 -32.25 -26.45
C HIS A 35 21.71 -31.70 -27.86
N ASP A 36 22.82 -30.95 -28.05
CA ASP A 36 23.25 -30.39 -29.32
C ASP A 36 22.17 -29.57 -30.06
N GLY A 37 21.29 -28.93 -29.32
CA GLY A 37 20.21 -28.09 -29.82
C GLY A 37 18.81 -28.54 -29.42
N GLY A 38 17.80 -27.92 -30.01
CA GLY A 38 16.39 -28.17 -29.71
C GLY A 38 15.84 -27.35 -28.50
N SER A 39 14.57 -27.55 -28.23
CA SER A 39 13.88 -26.88 -27.13
C SER A 39 13.47 -27.88 -26.03
N PRO A 40 13.83 -27.67 -24.77
CA PRO A 40 13.42 -28.54 -23.66
C PRO A 40 11.90 -28.59 -23.49
N TYR A 41 11.19 -27.53 -23.89
CA TYR A 41 9.75 -27.43 -23.71
C TYR A 41 8.91 -28.32 -24.63
N ILE A 42 9.51 -28.89 -25.69
CA ILE A 42 8.86 -29.86 -26.56
C ILE A 42 8.87 -31.26 -25.96
N VAL A 43 9.88 -31.58 -25.15
CA VAL A 43 10.02 -32.87 -24.49
C VAL A 43 9.25 -32.84 -23.16
N PRO A 44 8.19 -33.65 -22.97
CA PRO A 44 7.34 -33.58 -21.80
C PRO A 44 8.09 -33.66 -20.46
N LEU A 45 9.10 -34.53 -20.35
CA LEU A 45 9.92 -34.71 -19.16
C LEU A 45 10.66 -33.41 -18.79
N TYR A 46 11.33 -32.78 -19.75
CA TYR A 46 12.07 -31.53 -19.48
C TYR A 46 11.14 -30.32 -19.28
N ARG A 47 10.00 -30.27 -19.98
CA ARG A 47 8.98 -29.24 -19.76
C ARG A 47 8.41 -29.29 -18.35
N ASN A 48 8.05 -30.51 -17.88
CA ASN A 48 7.52 -30.69 -16.51
C ASN A 48 8.57 -30.33 -15.47
N MET A 49 9.84 -30.69 -15.72
CA MET A 49 10.95 -30.32 -14.84
C MET A 49 11.19 -28.80 -14.79
N ALA A 50 11.11 -28.11 -15.94
CA ALA A 50 11.23 -26.65 -15.98
C ALA A 50 10.15 -25.96 -15.13
N ILE A 51 8.90 -26.38 -15.24
CA ILE A 51 7.79 -25.88 -14.43
C ILE A 51 7.99 -26.19 -12.94
N PHE A 52 8.41 -27.43 -12.64
CA PHE A 52 8.65 -27.85 -11.27
C PHE A 52 9.78 -27.05 -10.61
N MET A 53 10.91 -26.87 -11.30
CA MET A 53 12.03 -26.06 -10.80
C MET A 53 11.63 -24.62 -10.53
N GLU A 54 10.80 -24.03 -11.37
CA GLU A 54 10.29 -22.66 -11.22
C GLU A 54 9.41 -22.53 -9.96
N LEU A 55 8.48 -23.47 -9.77
CA LEU A 55 7.64 -23.49 -8.57
C LEU A 55 8.48 -23.73 -7.32
N LEU A 56 9.46 -24.62 -7.40
CA LEU A 56 10.36 -24.93 -6.30
C LEU A 56 11.24 -23.73 -5.95
N ASP A 57 11.72 -22.97 -6.93
CA ASP A 57 12.50 -21.76 -6.75
C ASP A 57 11.74 -20.74 -5.90
N ILE A 58 10.47 -20.50 -6.24
CA ILE A 58 9.58 -19.64 -5.46
C ILE A 58 9.40 -20.18 -4.03
N VAL A 59 9.19 -21.47 -3.88
CA VAL A 59 9.01 -22.12 -2.57
C VAL A 59 10.27 -21.96 -1.71
N VAL A 60 11.45 -22.22 -2.26
CA VAL A 60 12.74 -22.05 -1.56
C VAL A 60 12.95 -20.59 -1.18
N MET A 61 12.67 -19.62 -2.07
CA MET A 61 12.73 -18.20 -1.73
C MET A 61 11.81 -17.84 -0.57
N PHE A 62 10.61 -18.41 -0.54
CA PHE A 62 9.61 -18.13 0.48
C PHE A 62 9.97 -18.70 1.85
N PHE A 63 10.34 -19.99 1.92
CA PHE A 63 10.58 -20.64 3.19
C PHE A 63 11.93 -20.29 3.81
N TYR A 64 12.97 -20.19 3.00
CA TYR A 64 14.34 -19.91 3.45
C TYR A 64 14.70 -18.43 3.43
N GLU A 65 13.76 -17.55 3.02
CA GLU A 65 13.95 -16.10 2.97
C GLU A 65 15.28 -15.71 2.29
N THR A 66 15.62 -16.39 1.19
CA THR A 66 16.93 -16.26 0.53
C THR A 66 17.21 -14.85 -0.01
N LEU A 67 16.17 -14.02 -0.17
CA LEU A 67 16.26 -12.61 -0.56
C LEU A 67 16.24 -11.63 0.65
N SER A 68 16.28 -12.13 1.90
CA SER A 68 16.31 -11.23 3.06
C SER A 68 17.54 -10.33 3.02
N ASN A 69 17.35 -9.01 3.20
CA ASN A 69 18.42 -8.01 3.16
C ASN A 69 19.29 -8.02 1.89
N VAL A 70 18.75 -8.46 0.73
CA VAL A 70 19.52 -8.57 -0.52
C VAL A 70 20.29 -7.30 -0.88
N LEU A 71 19.70 -6.09 -0.71
CA LEU A 71 20.35 -4.80 -1.01
C LEU A 71 21.52 -4.46 -0.08
N LYS A 72 21.53 -5.02 1.14
CA LYS A 72 22.56 -4.74 2.18
C LYS A 72 23.74 -5.72 2.13
N ARG A 73 23.65 -6.79 1.32
CA ARG A 73 24.71 -7.80 1.22
C ARG A 73 25.84 -7.33 0.33
N GLY A 74 27.09 -7.45 0.85
CA GLY A 74 28.30 -7.34 0.02
C GLY A 74 28.44 -8.53 -0.94
N TYR A 75 29.38 -8.45 -1.89
CA TYR A 75 29.57 -9.43 -2.96
C TYR A 75 29.74 -10.88 -2.46
N PHE A 76 30.56 -11.09 -1.45
CA PHE A 76 30.80 -12.43 -0.90
C PHE A 76 29.54 -13.02 -0.25
N LYS A 77 28.81 -12.21 0.55
CA LYS A 77 27.56 -12.64 1.19
C LYS A 77 26.46 -12.93 0.16
N GLU A 78 26.46 -12.18 -0.95
CA GLU A 78 25.50 -12.43 -2.04
C GLU A 78 25.82 -13.73 -2.75
N PHE A 79 27.11 -13.94 -3.10
CA PHE A 79 27.56 -15.19 -3.72
C PHE A 79 27.20 -16.40 -2.85
N ALA A 80 27.54 -16.38 -1.57
CA ALA A 80 27.23 -17.46 -0.64
C ALA A 80 25.71 -17.73 -0.52
N ALA A 81 24.89 -16.66 -0.49
CA ALA A 81 23.43 -16.79 -0.43
C ALA A 81 22.86 -17.36 -1.74
N THR A 82 23.39 -16.96 -2.91
CA THR A 82 22.97 -17.48 -4.21
C THR A 82 23.35 -18.96 -4.34
N VAL A 83 24.58 -19.35 -4.00
CA VAL A 83 25.02 -20.75 -4.03
C VAL A 83 24.15 -21.61 -3.11
N LYS A 84 23.88 -21.16 -1.88
CA LYS A 84 23.02 -21.88 -0.94
C LYS A 84 21.62 -22.06 -1.52
N HIS A 85 21.06 -21.03 -2.15
CA HIS A 85 19.74 -21.09 -2.78
C HIS A 85 19.71 -22.11 -3.90
N VAL A 86 20.66 -22.04 -4.84
CA VAL A 86 20.77 -22.96 -5.97
C VAL A 86 20.94 -24.40 -5.51
N LEU A 87 21.79 -24.66 -4.51
CA LEU A 87 21.97 -26.00 -3.94
C LEU A 87 20.68 -26.57 -3.35
N LEU A 88 19.84 -25.75 -2.73
CA LEU A 88 18.53 -26.19 -2.24
C LEU A 88 17.58 -26.54 -3.40
N VAL A 89 17.52 -25.71 -4.44
CA VAL A 89 16.71 -25.99 -5.63
C VAL A 89 17.17 -27.28 -6.30
N GLU A 90 18.46 -27.46 -6.50
CA GLU A 90 19.04 -28.69 -7.08
C GLU A 90 18.75 -29.92 -6.21
N LEU A 91 18.95 -29.84 -4.90
CA LEU A 91 18.69 -30.95 -3.98
C LEU A 91 17.23 -31.44 -4.07
N PHE A 92 16.29 -30.52 -4.03
CA PHE A 92 14.88 -30.87 -4.13
C PHE A 92 14.49 -31.34 -5.55
N SER A 93 15.18 -30.84 -6.57
CA SER A 93 15.00 -31.30 -7.94
C SER A 93 15.45 -32.76 -8.11
N VAL A 94 16.60 -33.12 -7.51
CA VAL A 94 17.07 -34.52 -7.46
C VAL A 94 16.07 -35.39 -6.72
N LEU A 95 15.55 -34.94 -5.57
CA LEU A 95 14.56 -35.68 -4.81
C LEU A 95 13.27 -35.92 -5.59
N TYR A 96 12.81 -34.91 -6.33
CA TYR A 96 11.65 -35.02 -7.24
C TYR A 96 11.87 -36.10 -8.31
N LEU A 97 13.00 -36.04 -9.04
CA LEU A 97 13.33 -37.01 -10.08
C LEU A 97 13.45 -38.44 -9.52
N PHE A 98 13.97 -38.59 -8.30
CA PHE A 98 14.04 -39.88 -7.60
C PHE A 98 12.64 -40.37 -7.24
N THR A 99 11.78 -39.52 -6.69
CA THR A 99 10.42 -39.89 -6.23
C THR A 99 9.53 -40.27 -7.41
N MET A 100 9.66 -39.56 -8.55
CA MET A 100 8.90 -39.85 -9.77
C MET A 100 9.49 -40.99 -10.60
N GLN A 101 10.61 -41.58 -10.18
CA GLN A 101 11.34 -42.64 -10.88
C GLN A 101 11.83 -42.22 -12.30
N GLU A 102 11.95 -40.91 -12.54
CA GLU A 102 12.38 -40.33 -13.82
C GLU A 102 13.91 -40.11 -13.90
N GLY A 103 14.64 -40.44 -12.86
CA GLY A 103 16.09 -40.19 -12.75
C GLY A 103 16.97 -40.93 -13.78
N GLN A 104 16.46 -42.01 -14.41
CA GLN A 104 17.17 -42.68 -15.51
C GLN A 104 16.96 -42.01 -16.88
N ALA A 105 15.79 -41.42 -17.08
CA ALA A 105 15.43 -40.75 -18.35
C ALA A 105 15.95 -39.29 -18.39
N TYR A 106 16.19 -38.67 -17.24
CA TYR A 106 16.66 -37.30 -17.16
C TYR A 106 18.20 -37.20 -17.16
N SER A 107 18.77 -36.31 -17.95
CA SER A 107 20.21 -36.11 -18.00
C SER A 107 20.78 -35.45 -16.75
N ARG A 108 21.61 -36.21 -16.00
CA ARG A 108 22.31 -35.67 -14.80
C ARG A 108 23.21 -34.49 -15.14
N THR A 109 23.89 -34.55 -16.33
CA THR A 109 24.74 -33.46 -16.78
C THR A 109 23.93 -32.20 -17.03
N ALA A 110 22.73 -32.30 -17.62
CA ALA A 110 21.87 -31.15 -17.86
C ALA A 110 21.42 -30.53 -16.51
N LEU A 111 21.11 -31.34 -15.50
CA LEU A 111 20.73 -30.85 -14.18
C LEU A 111 21.85 -30.06 -13.52
N TYR A 112 23.03 -30.67 -13.32
CA TYR A 112 24.17 -29.98 -12.69
C TYR A 112 24.63 -28.73 -13.47
N LEU A 113 24.57 -28.79 -14.81
CA LEU A 113 24.91 -27.65 -15.63
C LEU A 113 23.91 -26.51 -15.46
N THR A 114 22.61 -26.84 -15.28
CA THR A 114 21.57 -25.85 -14.95
C THR A 114 21.93 -25.14 -13.64
N GLY A 115 22.27 -25.88 -12.57
CA GLY A 115 22.65 -25.29 -11.30
C GLY A 115 23.87 -24.39 -11.39
N VAL A 116 24.92 -24.80 -12.10
CA VAL A 116 26.13 -23.98 -12.25
C VAL A 116 25.84 -22.69 -13.05
N ILE A 117 25.13 -22.80 -14.19
CA ILE A 117 24.80 -21.63 -15.01
C ILE A 117 23.84 -20.71 -14.23
N TYR A 118 22.86 -21.29 -13.52
CA TYR A 118 21.92 -20.52 -12.71
C TYR A 118 22.63 -19.74 -11.60
N ALA A 119 23.57 -20.36 -10.87
CA ALA A 119 24.34 -19.69 -9.82
C ALA A 119 25.15 -18.49 -10.36
N ILE A 120 25.84 -18.70 -11.50
CA ILE A 120 26.67 -17.65 -12.12
C ILE A 120 25.79 -16.52 -12.64
N LEU A 121 24.76 -16.85 -13.42
CA LEU A 121 23.88 -15.88 -14.07
C LEU A 121 23.15 -15.02 -13.03
N THR A 122 22.55 -15.66 -12.02
CA THR A 122 21.83 -14.98 -10.95
C THR A 122 22.74 -14.07 -10.14
N CYS A 123 23.97 -14.52 -9.81
CA CYS A 123 24.94 -13.70 -9.10
C CYS A 123 25.26 -12.43 -9.88
N ILE A 124 25.58 -12.56 -11.17
CA ILE A 124 25.90 -11.43 -12.05
C ILE A 124 24.69 -10.47 -12.16
N VAL A 125 23.52 -11.00 -12.48
CA VAL A 125 22.29 -10.20 -12.68
C VAL A 125 21.92 -9.46 -11.39
N ARG A 126 21.97 -10.11 -10.22
CA ARG A 126 21.70 -9.45 -8.94
C ARG A 126 22.69 -8.33 -8.63
N ILE A 127 24.00 -8.50 -8.94
CA ILE A 127 25.00 -7.46 -8.76
C ILE A 127 24.73 -6.25 -9.66
N ILE A 128 24.46 -6.51 -10.97
CA ILE A 128 24.12 -5.46 -11.94
C ILE A 128 22.85 -4.74 -11.51
N TRP A 129 21.79 -5.47 -11.14
CA TRP A 129 20.52 -4.91 -10.73
C TRP A 129 20.65 -4.04 -9.47
N LYS A 130 21.44 -4.48 -8.49
CA LYS A 130 21.77 -3.65 -7.31
C LYS A 130 22.42 -2.33 -7.70
N LYS A 131 23.34 -2.36 -8.67
CA LYS A 131 24.01 -1.14 -9.15
C LYS A 131 23.01 -0.20 -9.84
N ILE A 132 22.12 -0.73 -10.68
CA ILE A 132 21.05 0.04 -11.35
C ILE A 132 20.09 0.62 -10.30
N LEU A 133 19.68 -0.17 -9.32
CA LEU A 133 18.80 0.31 -8.25
C LEU A 133 19.45 1.43 -7.44
N ARG A 134 20.75 1.32 -7.14
CA ARG A 134 21.49 2.37 -6.43
C ARG A 134 21.59 3.67 -7.24
N SER A 135 21.78 3.59 -8.56
CA SER A 135 21.86 4.79 -9.42
C SER A 135 20.52 5.49 -9.60
N ARG A 136 19.38 4.76 -9.48
CA ARG A 136 18.01 5.31 -9.52
C ARG A 136 17.47 5.74 -8.16
N MET A 137 18.30 5.75 -7.11
CA MET A 137 17.89 5.99 -5.72
C MET A 137 17.54 7.44 -5.39
N SER A 138 17.60 8.38 -6.35
CA SER A 138 17.23 9.79 -6.13
C SER A 138 15.71 10.01 -5.96
N GLU A 139 14.88 9.05 -6.38
CA GLU A 139 13.42 9.14 -6.25
C GLU A 139 12.90 8.07 -5.27
N GLY A 140 12.87 8.40 -4.00
CA GLY A 140 12.29 7.55 -2.96
C GLY A 140 10.76 7.45 -3.08
N ASN A 141 10.21 6.25 -2.87
CA ASN A 141 8.77 6.01 -2.89
C ASN A 141 8.06 6.29 -1.55
N ARG A 142 8.82 6.61 -0.49
CA ARG A 142 8.30 6.91 0.84
C ARG A 142 8.84 8.24 1.32
N SER A 143 7.93 9.09 1.75
CA SER A 143 8.24 10.38 2.32
C SER A 143 8.79 10.22 3.74
N LEU A 144 10.02 10.66 3.99
CA LEU A 144 10.67 10.64 5.30
C LEU A 144 10.92 12.08 5.78
N LEU A 145 10.33 12.42 6.91
CA LEU A 145 10.63 13.63 7.65
C LEU A 145 11.67 13.33 8.73
N VAL A 146 12.70 14.14 8.83
CA VAL A 146 13.76 13.96 9.84
C VAL A 146 13.63 15.02 10.92
N VAL A 147 13.50 14.58 12.17
CA VAL A 147 13.47 15.45 13.36
C VAL A 147 14.82 15.34 14.04
N THR A 148 15.56 16.45 14.11
CA THR A 148 16.93 16.48 14.62
C THR A 148 17.28 17.86 15.19
N THR A 149 18.47 17.97 15.75
CA THR A 149 19.08 19.25 16.16
C THR A 149 19.89 19.83 15.01
N LYS A 150 20.14 21.13 15.05
CA LYS A 150 20.90 21.88 14.04
C LYS A 150 22.29 21.25 13.79
N ASP A 151 23.02 20.94 14.86
CA ASP A 151 24.39 20.38 14.78
C ASP A 151 24.45 19.00 14.13
N MET A 152 23.39 18.20 14.27
CA MET A 152 23.31 16.84 13.73
C MET A 152 22.74 16.79 12.32
N ALA A 153 22.02 17.81 11.88
CA ALA A 153 21.18 17.78 10.68
C ALA A 153 21.98 17.41 9.42
N GLU A 154 23.11 18.05 9.17
CA GLU A 154 23.93 17.79 7.97
C GLU A 154 24.47 16.35 7.94
N GLN A 155 25.01 15.88 9.07
CA GLN A 155 25.54 14.53 9.21
C GLN A 155 24.45 13.46 9.03
N VAL A 156 23.28 13.69 9.59
CA VAL A 156 22.14 12.76 9.49
C VAL A 156 21.64 12.66 8.05
N VAL A 157 21.49 13.79 7.36
CA VAL A 157 21.10 13.83 5.94
C VAL A 157 22.13 13.08 5.07
N HIS A 158 23.40 13.35 5.25
CA HIS A 158 24.49 12.68 4.52
C HIS A 158 24.47 11.17 4.74
N ASN A 159 24.41 10.72 6.00
CA ASN A 159 24.36 9.30 6.36
C ASN A 159 23.13 8.58 5.79
N ILE A 160 21.96 9.22 5.80
CA ILE A 160 20.74 8.63 5.22
C ILE A 160 20.89 8.53 3.70
N ARG A 161 21.40 9.55 3.01
CA ARG A 161 21.62 9.52 1.55
C ARG A 161 22.58 8.43 1.11
N GLU A 162 23.73 8.27 1.78
CA GLU A 162 24.70 7.25 1.43
C GLU A 162 24.20 5.81 1.66
N ASN A 163 23.33 5.61 2.64
CA ASN A 163 22.85 4.29 3.07
C ASN A 163 21.35 4.12 2.91
N ASN A 164 20.73 4.77 1.91
CA ASN A 164 19.29 4.78 1.69
C ASN A 164 18.74 3.47 1.08
N TYR A 165 19.02 2.34 1.72
CA TYR A 165 18.54 1.02 1.25
C TYR A 165 17.02 0.85 1.30
N GLU A 166 16.33 1.66 2.13
CA GLU A 166 14.86 1.64 2.24
C GLU A 166 14.17 2.54 1.22
N ARG A 167 14.95 3.28 0.42
CA ARG A 167 14.44 4.19 -0.63
C ARG A 167 13.52 5.27 -0.08
N PHE A 168 13.96 5.97 0.93
CA PHE A 168 13.27 7.14 1.45
C PHE A 168 13.48 8.37 0.56
N ALA A 169 12.42 9.12 0.32
CA ALA A 169 12.51 10.50 -0.16
C ALA A 169 12.57 11.41 1.07
N LEU A 170 13.68 12.13 1.27
CA LEU A 170 13.78 13.12 2.32
C LEU A 170 12.86 14.30 1.99
N SER A 171 11.73 14.42 2.69
CA SER A 171 10.71 15.45 2.43
C SER A 171 11.03 16.76 3.12
N GLY A 172 11.76 16.71 4.23
CA GLY A 172 12.14 17.91 4.99
C GLY A 172 12.84 17.57 6.30
N LEU A 173 13.30 18.64 6.96
CA LEU A 173 13.88 18.60 8.30
C LEU A 173 12.96 19.36 9.26
N VAL A 174 12.85 18.86 10.48
CA VAL A 174 12.33 19.56 11.65
C VAL A 174 13.51 19.79 12.59
N ILE A 175 13.81 21.05 12.88
CA ILE A 175 14.87 21.42 13.82
C ILE A 175 14.22 21.77 15.16
N ILE A 176 14.64 21.06 16.23
CA ILE A 176 13.97 21.17 17.54
C ILE A 176 14.65 22.16 18.50
N ASP A 177 15.88 22.56 18.21
CA ASP A 177 16.72 23.43 19.05
C ASP A 177 16.89 24.85 18.49
N ASP A 178 16.43 25.12 17.26
CA ASP A 178 16.55 26.42 16.60
C ASP A 178 15.41 26.61 15.59
N ASP A 179 14.97 27.85 15.34
CA ASP A 179 13.98 28.15 14.31
C ASP A 179 14.68 28.50 12.98
N LEU A 180 14.91 27.50 12.17
CA LEU A 180 15.50 27.59 10.85
C LEU A 180 14.49 27.36 9.71
N CYS A 181 13.18 27.52 9.99
CA CYS A 181 12.13 27.31 9.00
C CYS A 181 12.38 28.11 7.72
N GLY A 182 12.22 27.46 6.56
CA GLY A 182 12.44 28.05 5.24
C GLY A 182 13.88 28.03 4.74
N THR A 183 14.85 27.61 5.55
CA THR A 183 16.25 27.40 5.14
C THR A 183 16.45 26.00 4.55
N LYS A 184 17.64 25.72 4.01
CA LYS A 184 18.04 24.39 3.55
C LYS A 184 19.32 23.95 4.24
N ILE A 185 19.39 22.70 4.66
CA ILE A 185 20.57 22.04 5.20
C ILE A 185 20.87 20.83 4.30
N ALA A 186 22.06 20.77 3.72
CA ALA A 186 22.47 19.73 2.77
C ALA A 186 21.40 19.51 1.66
N ASP A 187 20.88 20.58 1.06
CA ASP A 187 19.82 20.59 0.02
C ASP A 187 18.47 20.00 0.46
N VAL A 188 18.23 19.82 1.75
CA VAL A 188 16.91 19.42 2.30
C VAL A 188 16.29 20.64 2.98
N PRO A 189 15.02 20.97 2.67
CA PRO A 189 14.36 22.12 3.29
C PRO A 189 14.07 21.87 4.77
N VAL A 190 14.28 22.87 5.62
CA VAL A 190 13.77 22.91 6.98
C VAL A 190 12.31 23.37 6.91
N VAL A 191 11.38 22.48 7.19
CA VAL A 191 9.95 22.66 6.93
C VAL A 191 9.16 23.04 8.18
N ALA A 192 9.67 22.74 9.36
CA ALA A 192 9.02 23.03 10.63
C ALA A 192 10.05 23.09 11.78
N ASN A 193 9.65 23.71 12.87
CA ASN A 193 10.25 23.61 14.19
C ASN A 193 9.45 22.64 15.08
N GLU A 194 9.83 22.48 16.34
CA GLU A 194 9.14 21.58 17.29
C GLU A 194 7.66 21.90 17.43
N GLU A 195 7.27 23.19 17.49
CA GLU A 195 5.90 23.63 17.69
C GLU A 195 4.99 23.36 16.49
N ASN A 196 5.52 23.50 15.28
CA ASN A 196 4.74 23.44 14.04
C ASN A 196 4.79 22.07 13.35
N ALA A 197 5.65 21.17 13.79
CA ALA A 197 5.90 19.89 13.12
C ALA A 197 4.67 18.98 13.05
N ALA A 198 3.85 18.95 14.10
CA ALA A 198 2.60 18.17 14.12
C ALA A 198 1.59 18.70 13.10
N ALA A 199 1.43 20.02 13.02
CA ALA A 199 0.55 20.67 12.06
C ALA A 199 1.03 20.43 10.60
N TYR A 200 2.34 20.48 10.37
CA TYR A 200 2.95 20.18 9.08
C TYR A 200 2.63 18.74 8.65
N VAL A 201 2.85 17.76 9.50
CA VAL A 201 2.57 16.34 9.24
C VAL A 201 1.08 16.07 8.96
N CYS A 202 0.16 16.85 9.55
CA CYS A 202 -1.26 16.72 9.26
C CYS A 202 -1.65 17.20 7.85
N ARG A 203 -0.89 18.12 7.26
CA ARG A 203 -1.23 18.76 5.98
C ARG A 203 -0.45 18.21 4.79
N GLU A 204 0.74 17.68 5.03
CA GLU A 204 1.63 17.20 3.98
C GLU A 204 1.68 15.66 3.91
N TRP A 205 2.11 15.15 2.76
CA TRP A 205 2.30 13.72 2.58
C TRP A 205 3.58 13.25 3.25
N ILE A 206 3.47 12.73 4.48
CA ILE A 206 4.57 12.14 5.24
C ILE A 206 4.21 10.69 5.58
N ASP A 207 5.04 9.75 5.14
CA ASP A 207 4.88 8.33 5.45
C ASP A 207 5.52 7.95 6.78
N GLU A 208 6.74 8.44 7.01
CA GLU A 208 7.58 8.05 8.13
C GLU A 208 8.34 9.26 8.69
N VAL A 209 8.54 9.28 10.00
CA VAL A 209 9.34 10.30 10.71
C VAL A 209 10.52 9.61 11.37
N PHE A 210 11.72 10.14 11.22
CA PHE A 210 12.92 9.67 11.89
C PHE A 210 13.39 10.71 12.90
N VAL A 211 13.46 10.32 14.19
CA VAL A 211 13.83 11.21 15.30
C VAL A 211 15.22 10.85 15.80
N ILE A 212 16.13 11.80 15.70
CA ILE A 212 17.54 11.66 16.13
C ILE A 212 18.08 13.02 16.61
N PRO A 213 17.80 13.43 17.85
CA PRO A 213 18.41 14.63 18.44
C PRO A 213 19.88 14.39 18.82
N ALA A 214 20.62 15.45 19.08
CA ALA A 214 21.97 15.41 19.63
C ALA A 214 21.99 14.69 20.99
N THR A 215 23.20 14.26 21.42
CA THR A 215 23.34 13.39 22.60
C THR A 215 22.89 14.04 23.91
N ASP A 216 22.97 15.33 24.03
CA ASP A 216 22.62 16.15 25.17
C ASP A 216 21.17 16.68 25.17
N VAL A 217 20.48 16.59 24.02
CA VAL A 217 19.09 17.05 23.87
C VAL A 217 18.13 15.87 24.09
N PRO A 218 17.11 16.02 24.96
CA PRO A 218 16.13 14.96 25.19
C PRO A 218 15.27 14.69 23.95
N TYR A 219 14.72 13.47 23.85
CA TYR A 219 13.76 13.18 22.78
C TYR A 219 12.47 13.98 22.97
N PRO A 220 11.91 14.56 21.91
CA PRO A 220 10.64 15.27 21.95
C PRO A 220 9.47 14.27 22.03
N TYR A 221 9.28 13.63 23.19
CA TYR A 221 8.29 12.56 23.36
C TYR A 221 6.86 13.02 23.06
N ALA A 222 6.49 14.22 23.47
CA ALA A 222 5.16 14.77 23.19
C ALA A 222 4.90 14.91 21.68
N LEU A 223 5.88 15.42 20.92
CA LEU A 223 5.80 15.53 19.48
C LEU A 223 5.72 14.13 18.79
N MET A 224 6.49 13.17 19.31
CA MET A 224 6.47 11.80 18.80
C MET A 224 5.12 11.11 19.05
N GLU A 225 4.49 11.39 20.17
CA GLU A 225 3.15 10.92 20.48
C GLU A 225 2.13 11.48 19.50
N GLN A 226 2.16 12.79 19.26
CA GLN A 226 1.31 13.45 18.24
C GLN A 226 1.48 12.84 16.84
N PHE A 227 2.72 12.58 16.40
CA PHE A 227 2.96 11.90 15.11
C PHE A 227 2.36 10.48 15.08
N THR A 228 2.45 9.74 16.18
CA THR A 228 1.89 8.39 16.26
C THR A 228 0.36 8.44 16.26
N GLU A 229 -0.25 9.40 16.94
CA GLU A 229 -1.69 9.65 16.93
C GLU A 229 -2.19 10.06 15.54
N ALA A 230 -1.40 10.86 14.82
CA ALA A 230 -1.67 11.19 13.41
C ALA A 230 -1.51 9.99 12.45
N GLY A 231 -1.14 8.81 12.95
CA GLY A 231 -1.00 7.59 12.15
C GLY A 231 0.31 7.48 11.37
N VAL A 232 1.27 8.38 11.58
CA VAL A 232 2.58 8.34 10.94
C VAL A 232 3.52 7.40 11.69
N THR A 233 4.37 6.69 10.97
CA THR A 233 5.36 5.80 11.57
C THR A 233 6.55 6.59 12.10
N VAL A 234 6.85 6.44 13.40
CA VAL A 234 7.99 7.09 14.04
C VAL A 234 9.13 6.12 14.25
N HIS A 235 10.33 6.50 13.81
CA HIS A 235 11.59 5.80 14.03
C HIS A 235 12.43 6.56 15.04
N LEU A 236 12.93 5.86 16.04
CA LEU A 236 13.86 6.40 17.02
C LEU A 236 15.22 5.77 16.88
N ASN A 237 16.26 6.57 17.05
CA ASN A 237 17.59 6.03 17.25
C ASN A 237 17.67 5.41 18.66
N LEU A 238 18.01 4.12 18.75
CA LEU A 238 18.05 3.39 20.02
C LEU A 238 19.16 3.82 20.99
N ALA A 239 20.11 4.62 20.54
CA ALA A 239 21.27 5.01 21.37
C ALA A 239 20.87 5.73 22.68
N LYS A 240 19.61 6.21 22.79
CA LYS A 240 19.12 7.00 23.94
C LYS A 240 17.75 6.58 24.45
N VAL A 241 17.20 5.45 24.02
CA VAL A 241 15.82 5.10 24.44
C VAL A 241 15.76 4.77 25.91
N SER A 242 15.14 5.64 26.70
CA SER A 242 14.67 5.35 28.05
C SER A 242 13.29 4.71 28.01
N GLU A 243 12.91 4.03 29.07
CA GLU A 243 11.68 3.22 29.25
C GLU A 243 10.34 3.94 29.03
N ALA A 244 10.34 5.19 28.60
CA ALA A 244 9.18 6.10 28.59
C ALA A 244 8.11 5.81 27.49
N MET A 245 8.35 4.91 26.53
CA MET A 245 7.36 4.62 25.47
C MET A 245 6.48 3.39 25.80
N GLY A 246 5.82 3.40 26.94
CA GLY A 246 4.95 2.32 27.39
C GLY A 246 3.79 2.01 26.44
N GLY A 247 3.55 0.72 26.19
CA GLY A 247 2.27 0.19 25.69
C GLY A 247 2.03 0.15 24.17
N LYS A 248 2.78 0.88 23.34
CA LYS A 248 2.61 0.82 21.87
C LYS A 248 3.41 -0.32 21.23
N LYS A 249 2.92 -0.87 20.14
CA LYS A 249 3.66 -1.92 19.40
C LYS A 249 4.96 -1.35 18.85
N GLN A 250 6.07 -1.96 19.18
CA GLN A 250 7.41 -1.50 18.82
C GLN A 250 8.16 -2.57 18.04
N LEU A 251 9.00 -2.15 17.09
CA LEU A 251 9.85 -3.04 16.30
C LEU A 251 11.23 -2.39 16.11
N VAL A 252 12.28 -3.18 16.30
CA VAL A 252 13.65 -2.74 16.03
C VAL A 252 13.95 -2.91 14.54
N GLU A 253 14.31 -1.83 13.88
CA GLU A 253 14.60 -1.78 12.44
C GLU A 253 15.88 -1.00 12.13
N LYS A 254 16.22 -0.88 10.83
CA LYS A 254 17.31 -0.03 10.36
C LYS A 254 16.82 1.05 9.42
N VAL A 255 17.20 2.29 9.70
CA VAL A 255 17.07 3.44 8.80
C VAL A 255 18.49 3.87 8.42
N GLY A 256 18.90 3.60 7.17
CA GLY A 256 20.28 3.76 6.76
C GLY A 256 21.24 2.95 7.64
N PRO A 257 22.30 3.56 8.23
CA PRO A 257 23.22 2.90 9.13
C PRO A 257 22.66 2.71 10.55
N TYR A 258 21.59 3.42 10.92
CA TYR A 258 21.08 3.49 12.29
C TYR A 258 20.19 2.31 12.65
N THR A 259 20.35 1.78 13.85
CA THR A 259 19.41 0.85 14.48
C THR A 259 18.39 1.66 15.25
N VAL A 260 17.11 1.51 14.90
CA VAL A 260 16.03 2.37 15.41
C VAL A 260 14.93 1.53 16.06
N LEU A 261 14.25 2.13 17.04
CA LEU A 261 13.00 1.62 17.56
C LEU A 261 11.86 2.27 16.77
N THR A 262 11.10 1.44 16.09
CA THR A 262 9.98 1.88 15.27
C THR A 262 8.69 1.69 16.02
N THR A 263 7.85 2.73 16.07
CA THR A 263 6.51 2.68 16.67
C THR A 263 5.46 2.92 15.59
N SER A 264 4.37 2.15 15.62
CA SER A 264 3.25 2.31 14.69
C SER A 264 1.94 1.89 15.36
N ILE A 265 0.81 2.37 14.84
CA ILE A 265 -0.53 1.99 15.32
C ILE A 265 -0.71 0.47 15.23
N ASN A 266 -0.28 -0.16 14.13
CA ASN A 266 -0.33 -1.61 13.97
C ASN A 266 0.80 -2.12 13.06
N TYR A 267 1.18 -3.38 13.25
CA TYR A 267 2.14 -4.10 12.42
C TYR A 267 1.48 -5.28 11.73
N ALA A 268 1.70 -5.40 10.43
CA ALA A 268 1.27 -6.54 9.65
C ALA A 268 2.47 -7.36 9.16
N SER A 269 2.35 -8.67 9.23
CA SER A 269 3.36 -9.57 8.64
C SER A 269 3.31 -9.50 7.12
N THR A 270 4.43 -9.85 6.47
CA THR A 270 4.50 -9.92 5.00
C THR A 270 3.43 -10.84 4.41
N LYS A 271 3.14 -11.97 5.09
CA LYS A 271 2.09 -12.91 4.69
C LYS A 271 0.71 -12.27 4.72
N GLN A 272 0.40 -11.52 5.77
CA GLN A 272 -0.88 -10.80 5.88
C GLN A 272 -1.03 -9.72 4.80
N LEU A 273 0.04 -8.96 4.52
CA LEU A 273 0.02 -7.94 3.45
C LEU A 273 -0.11 -8.57 2.05
N PHE A 274 0.53 -9.72 1.83
CA PHE A 274 0.37 -10.49 0.60
C PHE A 274 -1.07 -10.96 0.43
N MET A 275 -1.65 -11.60 1.46
CA MET A 275 -3.05 -12.04 1.46
C MET A 275 -4.00 -10.87 1.20
N LYS A 276 -3.80 -9.74 1.89
CA LYS A 276 -4.57 -8.52 1.67
C LYS A 276 -4.53 -8.09 0.21
N ARG A 277 -3.33 -8.01 -0.39
CA ARG A 277 -3.16 -7.61 -1.79
C ARG A 277 -3.73 -8.63 -2.77
N ALA A 278 -3.60 -9.93 -2.49
CA ALA A 278 -4.19 -10.99 -3.30
C ALA A 278 -5.72 -10.89 -3.33
N ILE A 279 -6.35 -10.65 -2.17
CA ILE A 279 -7.80 -10.41 -2.06
C ILE A 279 -8.18 -9.14 -2.86
N ASP A 280 -7.42 -8.05 -2.73
CA ASP A 280 -7.65 -6.81 -3.47
C ASP A 280 -7.56 -7.01 -4.99
N ILE A 281 -6.59 -7.78 -5.47
CA ILE A 281 -6.44 -8.06 -6.91
C ILE A 281 -7.58 -8.96 -7.40
N ALA A 282 -7.84 -10.07 -6.72
CA ALA A 282 -8.90 -11.01 -7.12
C ALA A 282 -10.28 -10.33 -7.13
N GLY A 283 -10.63 -9.64 -6.04
CA GLY A 283 -11.89 -8.93 -5.95
C GLY A 283 -11.95 -7.70 -6.87
N GLY A 284 -10.80 -7.03 -7.09
CA GLY A 284 -10.67 -5.92 -8.04
C GLY A 284 -10.93 -6.37 -9.48
N LEU A 285 -10.37 -7.49 -9.91
CA LEU A 285 -10.62 -8.08 -11.25
C LEU A 285 -12.08 -8.45 -11.41
N PHE A 286 -12.64 -9.15 -10.43
CA PHE A 286 -14.06 -9.52 -10.43
C PHE A 286 -14.97 -8.28 -10.48
N GLY A 287 -14.70 -7.27 -9.63
CA GLY A 287 -15.45 -6.03 -9.58
C GLY A 287 -15.34 -5.19 -10.86
N CYS A 288 -14.17 -5.16 -11.51
CA CYS A 288 -14.00 -4.51 -12.82
C CYS A 288 -14.81 -5.21 -13.91
N LEU A 289 -14.85 -6.55 -13.93
CA LEU A 289 -15.70 -7.29 -14.85
C LEU A 289 -17.17 -6.95 -14.65
N LEU A 290 -17.63 -6.92 -13.40
CA LEU A 290 -19.00 -6.48 -13.07
C LEU A 290 -19.24 -5.01 -13.49
N THR A 291 -18.28 -4.14 -13.27
CA THR A 291 -18.37 -2.72 -13.71
C THR A 291 -18.59 -2.61 -15.21
N LEU A 292 -17.89 -3.40 -16.02
CA LEU A 292 -18.08 -3.44 -17.47
C LEU A 292 -19.50 -3.90 -17.84
N LEU A 293 -19.99 -4.96 -17.19
CA LEU A 293 -21.36 -5.45 -17.43
C LEU A 293 -22.42 -4.40 -17.02
N ILE A 294 -22.26 -3.78 -15.86
CA ILE A 294 -23.15 -2.72 -15.38
C ILE A 294 -23.15 -1.53 -16.34
N THR A 295 -21.98 -1.17 -16.88
CA THR A 295 -21.83 -0.05 -17.81
C THR A 295 -22.70 -0.21 -19.06
N LEU A 296 -22.93 -1.43 -19.53
CA LEU A 296 -23.78 -1.71 -20.71
C LEU A 296 -25.24 -1.28 -20.49
N PHE A 297 -25.73 -1.31 -19.25
CA PHE A 297 -27.12 -0.96 -18.92
C PHE A 297 -27.22 0.44 -18.32
N VAL A 298 -26.39 0.73 -17.33
CA VAL A 298 -26.40 2.00 -16.60
C VAL A 298 -25.86 3.15 -17.44
N GLY A 299 -24.84 2.89 -18.28
CA GLY A 299 -24.23 3.92 -19.12
C GLY A 299 -25.22 4.61 -20.07
N PRO A 300 -25.94 3.86 -20.91
CA PRO A 300 -27.00 4.41 -21.76
C PRO A 300 -28.08 5.13 -20.97
N ALA A 301 -28.51 4.58 -19.83
CA ALA A 301 -29.59 5.17 -19.00
C ALA A 301 -29.14 6.54 -18.41
N ILE A 302 -27.90 6.68 -17.97
CA ILE A 302 -27.31 7.97 -17.54
C ILE A 302 -27.27 8.94 -18.73
N TYR A 303 -26.74 8.51 -19.88
CA TYR A 303 -26.53 9.35 -21.04
C TYR A 303 -27.85 9.91 -21.59
N LEU A 304 -28.89 9.08 -21.68
CA LEU A 304 -30.22 9.49 -22.16
C LEU A 304 -30.89 10.52 -21.25
N LYS A 305 -30.67 10.45 -19.93
CA LYS A 305 -31.26 11.40 -18.97
C LYS A 305 -30.45 12.64 -18.74
N SER A 306 -29.12 12.53 -18.87
CA SER A 306 -28.17 13.65 -18.73
C SER A 306 -26.98 13.44 -19.68
N PRO A 307 -27.00 14.01 -20.89
CA PRO A 307 -25.90 13.90 -21.84
C PRO A 307 -24.56 14.33 -21.23
N GLY A 308 -23.49 13.57 -21.54
CA GLY A 308 -22.15 13.82 -21.04
C GLY A 308 -21.44 12.56 -20.57
N PRO A 309 -20.29 12.64 -19.86
CA PRO A 309 -19.50 11.49 -19.46
C PRO A 309 -20.29 10.58 -18.52
N ILE A 310 -20.17 9.26 -18.73
CA ILE A 310 -20.83 8.23 -17.89
C ILE A 310 -20.11 8.08 -16.55
N PHE A 311 -18.78 8.21 -16.57
CA PHE A 311 -17.93 8.14 -15.39
C PHE A 311 -17.61 9.53 -14.85
N PHE A 312 -17.56 9.63 -13.54
CA PHE A 312 -17.17 10.81 -12.79
C PHE A 312 -15.90 10.48 -11.99
N ALA A 313 -14.96 11.41 -11.95
CA ALA A 313 -13.75 11.29 -11.18
C ALA A 313 -13.65 12.45 -10.19
N GLN A 314 -13.60 12.13 -8.90
CA GLN A 314 -13.44 13.13 -7.83
C GLN A 314 -12.09 12.96 -7.16
N GLU A 315 -11.40 14.07 -6.91
CA GLU A 315 -10.17 14.04 -6.13
C GLU A 315 -10.49 13.76 -4.68
N ARG A 316 -9.79 12.78 -4.12
CA ARG A 316 -9.92 12.30 -2.74
C ARG A 316 -8.56 12.17 -2.09
N VAL A 317 -8.56 12.19 -0.77
CA VAL A 317 -7.33 11.99 0.01
C VAL A 317 -7.24 10.53 0.42
N GLY A 318 -6.14 9.90 0.06
CA GLY A 318 -5.83 8.51 0.37
C GLY A 318 -4.82 8.39 1.50
N LYS A 319 -4.12 7.25 1.50
CA LYS A 319 -3.14 6.90 2.52
C LYS A 319 -2.11 8.02 2.73
N ASN A 320 -1.90 8.41 3.99
CA ASN A 320 -0.96 9.42 4.48
C ASN A 320 -1.08 10.80 3.80
N GLY A 321 -2.27 11.16 3.31
CA GLY A 321 -2.52 12.44 2.66
C GLY A 321 -2.30 12.44 1.14
N LYS A 322 -1.93 11.29 0.52
CA LYS A 322 -1.73 11.21 -0.93
C LYS A 322 -3.06 11.37 -1.67
N LYS A 323 -3.16 12.36 -2.54
CA LYS A 323 -4.34 12.61 -3.37
C LYS A 323 -4.44 11.60 -4.51
N PHE A 324 -5.66 11.20 -4.85
CA PHE A 324 -5.95 10.33 -5.98
C PHE A 324 -7.32 10.60 -6.57
N LYS A 325 -7.55 10.23 -7.82
CA LYS A 325 -8.85 10.33 -8.50
C LYS A 325 -9.68 9.08 -8.22
N MET A 326 -10.77 9.23 -7.47
CA MET A 326 -11.74 8.17 -7.20
C MET A 326 -12.80 8.13 -8.30
N TYR A 327 -12.98 6.98 -8.93
CA TYR A 327 -13.93 6.80 -10.02
C TYR A 327 -15.30 6.34 -9.51
N LYS A 328 -16.37 6.92 -10.10
CA LYS A 328 -17.77 6.55 -9.85
C LYS A 328 -18.57 6.61 -11.15
N PHE A 329 -19.73 5.95 -11.19
CA PHE A 329 -20.73 6.32 -12.18
C PHE A 329 -21.30 7.69 -11.83
N ARG A 330 -21.56 8.49 -12.85
CA ARG A 330 -22.16 9.79 -12.68
C ARG A 330 -23.64 9.64 -12.30
N SER A 331 -23.96 9.89 -11.04
CA SER A 331 -25.31 9.87 -10.49
C SER A 331 -25.93 11.25 -10.31
N MET A 332 -25.16 12.33 -10.53
CA MET A 332 -25.57 13.73 -10.39
C MET A 332 -25.41 14.50 -11.69
N TYR A 333 -26.15 15.60 -11.83
CA TYR A 333 -26.00 16.54 -12.93
C TYR A 333 -24.61 17.20 -12.92
N MET A 334 -24.21 17.79 -14.06
CA MET A 334 -22.87 18.35 -14.24
C MET A 334 -22.61 19.58 -13.35
N ASP A 335 -23.66 20.32 -13.02
CA ASP A 335 -23.68 21.53 -12.18
C ASP A 335 -23.82 21.23 -10.68
N ALA A 336 -23.76 19.95 -10.29
CA ALA A 336 -24.08 19.50 -8.93
C ALA A 336 -23.18 20.11 -7.85
N GLU A 337 -21.89 20.38 -8.16
CA GLU A 337 -20.96 20.95 -7.18
C GLU A 337 -21.24 22.44 -6.96
N GLU A 338 -21.59 23.17 -8.01
CA GLU A 338 -21.98 24.60 -7.91
C GLU A 338 -23.24 24.75 -7.05
N ARG A 339 -24.23 23.88 -7.26
CA ARG A 339 -25.48 23.86 -6.49
C ARG A 339 -25.33 23.39 -5.04
N LYS A 340 -24.21 22.77 -4.69
CA LYS A 340 -23.96 22.32 -3.32
C LYS A 340 -23.93 23.46 -2.31
N ALA A 341 -23.33 24.59 -2.68
CA ALA A 341 -23.23 25.76 -1.80
C ALA A 341 -24.61 26.29 -1.35
N GLU A 342 -25.59 26.29 -2.27
CA GLU A 342 -26.97 26.73 -1.98
C GLU A 342 -27.72 25.76 -1.04
N LEU A 343 -27.38 24.47 -1.14
CA LEU A 343 -28.05 23.41 -0.39
C LEU A 343 -27.41 23.14 0.99
N MET A 344 -26.25 23.76 1.31
CA MET A 344 -25.55 23.56 2.58
C MET A 344 -26.42 23.84 3.81
N LYS A 345 -27.37 24.78 3.71
CA LYS A 345 -28.31 25.10 4.81
C LYS A 345 -29.29 23.98 5.15
N GLN A 346 -29.46 23.01 4.23
CA GLN A 346 -30.34 21.84 4.41
C GLN A 346 -29.58 20.57 4.79
N ASN A 347 -28.28 20.70 5.11
CA ASN A 347 -27.47 19.55 5.50
C ASN A 347 -27.96 18.93 6.81
N ARG A 348 -28.15 17.61 6.84
CA ARG A 348 -28.55 16.87 8.07
C ARG A 348 -27.43 16.74 9.09
N VAL A 349 -26.19 16.87 8.66
CA VAL A 349 -25.00 16.72 9.50
C VAL A 349 -24.54 18.10 9.95
N SER A 350 -24.65 18.37 11.25
CA SER A 350 -24.46 19.70 11.80
C SER A 350 -22.99 20.16 11.85
N ASP A 351 -22.03 19.23 11.94
CA ASP A 351 -20.59 19.51 12.02
C ASP A 351 -19.94 19.90 10.69
N GLY A 352 -20.68 19.73 9.57
CA GLY A 352 -20.19 20.02 8.22
C GLY A 352 -19.05 19.13 7.74
N MET A 353 -18.76 18.03 8.45
CA MET A 353 -17.76 17.03 8.05
C MET A 353 -18.29 16.05 7.00
N MET A 354 -19.60 15.95 6.86
CA MET A 354 -20.29 15.19 5.80
C MET A 354 -21.46 16.00 5.26
N PHE A 355 -21.82 15.80 3.99
CA PHE A 355 -22.98 16.43 3.38
C PHE A 355 -24.03 15.37 3.03
N LYS A 356 -25.21 15.47 3.65
CA LYS A 356 -26.37 14.57 3.42
C LYS A 356 -27.68 15.35 3.36
N LEU A 357 -28.51 15.02 2.36
CA LEU A 357 -29.86 15.55 2.19
C LEU A 357 -30.85 14.39 2.17
N ASP A 358 -32.08 14.61 2.64
CA ASP A 358 -33.18 13.64 2.55
C ASP A 358 -33.66 13.44 1.10
N PHE A 359 -33.65 14.52 0.34
CA PHE A 359 -33.93 14.51 -1.10
C PHE A 359 -32.94 15.47 -1.78
N ASP A 360 -32.11 14.91 -2.64
CA ASP A 360 -31.09 15.68 -3.33
C ASP A 360 -31.51 15.99 -4.77
N PRO A 361 -31.87 17.25 -5.10
CA PRO A 361 -32.31 17.64 -6.45
C PRO A 361 -31.18 17.64 -7.47
N ARG A 362 -29.91 17.45 -7.05
CA ARG A 362 -28.73 17.34 -7.93
C ARG A 362 -28.60 15.97 -8.56
N VAL A 363 -29.35 14.98 -8.04
CA VAL A 363 -29.33 13.58 -8.52
C VAL A 363 -30.10 13.47 -9.83
N ILE A 364 -29.52 12.80 -10.82
CA ILE A 364 -30.10 12.67 -12.17
C ILE A 364 -31.50 12.03 -12.12
N GLY A 365 -32.47 12.79 -12.64
CA GLY A 365 -33.85 12.41 -12.71
C GLY A 365 -34.65 12.56 -11.41
N ASN A 366 -34.09 13.17 -10.36
CA ASN A 366 -34.83 13.59 -9.19
C ASN A 366 -35.57 14.92 -9.51
N GLU A 367 -36.86 14.94 -9.29
CA GLU A 367 -37.73 16.09 -9.58
C GLU A 367 -38.72 16.27 -8.43
N ILE A 368 -39.02 17.54 -8.09
CA ILE A 368 -40.15 17.89 -7.24
C ILE A 368 -41.27 18.36 -8.16
N LEU A 369 -42.33 17.59 -8.22
CA LEU A 369 -43.48 17.90 -9.04
C LEU A 369 -44.26 19.12 -8.50
N PRO A 370 -45.06 19.79 -9.32
CA PRO A 370 -45.81 20.99 -8.89
C PRO A 370 -46.77 20.75 -7.71
N ASP A 371 -47.16 19.50 -7.49
CA ASP A 371 -47.99 19.06 -6.35
C ASP A 371 -47.20 18.77 -5.07
N GLY A 372 -45.87 19.02 -5.09
CA GLY A 372 -44.95 18.75 -3.98
C GLY A 372 -44.47 17.29 -3.87
N THR A 373 -44.94 16.40 -4.75
CA THR A 373 -44.49 15.00 -4.76
C THR A 373 -43.04 14.86 -5.20
N LYS A 374 -42.28 14.07 -4.49
CA LYS A 374 -40.87 13.80 -4.79
C LYS A 374 -40.75 12.57 -5.71
N LYS A 375 -40.30 12.79 -6.94
CA LYS A 375 -40.02 11.74 -7.91
C LYS A 375 -38.54 11.42 -7.93
N THR A 376 -38.19 10.16 -7.76
CA THR A 376 -36.78 9.70 -7.82
C THR A 376 -36.45 9.17 -9.21
N GLY A 377 -35.22 9.47 -9.67
CA GLY A 377 -34.73 9.07 -10.98
C GLY A 377 -33.66 7.99 -10.97
N ILE A 378 -33.04 7.76 -12.14
CA ILE A 378 -32.00 6.76 -12.35
C ILE A 378 -30.76 7.01 -11.45
N GLY A 379 -30.39 8.26 -11.22
CA GLY A 379 -29.30 8.60 -10.32
C GLY A 379 -29.56 8.13 -8.90
N ASN A 380 -30.81 8.26 -8.42
CA ASN A 380 -31.18 7.76 -7.09
C ASN A 380 -31.14 6.22 -7.03
N PHE A 381 -31.65 5.53 -8.07
CA PHE A 381 -31.55 4.08 -8.16
C PHE A 381 -30.09 3.60 -8.07
N ILE A 382 -29.18 4.20 -8.82
CA ILE A 382 -27.75 3.86 -8.83
C ILE A 382 -27.13 4.04 -7.44
N ARG A 383 -27.49 5.11 -6.73
CA ARG A 383 -26.99 5.41 -5.37
C ARG A 383 -27.56 4.47 -4.31
N VAL A 384 -28.87 4.24 -4.33
CA VAL A 384 -29.54 3.34 -3.38
C VAL A 384 -29.04 1.90 -3.52
N THR A 385 -28.73 1.46 -4.74
CA THR A 385 -28.16 0.15 -5.01
C THR A 385 -26.64 0.11 -4.88
N SER A 386 -25.99 1.25 -4.56
CA SER A 386 -24.53 1.42 -4.51
C SER A 386 -23.81 1.04 -5.82
N LEU A 387 -24.52 1.01 -6.95
CA LEU A 387 -23.94 0.75 -8.26
C LEU A 387 -22.97 1.86 -8.68
N ASP A 388 -23.17 3.10 -8.20
CA ASP A 388 -22.27 4.22 -8.47
C ASP A 388 -20.83 3.98 -7.99
N GLU A 389 -20.63 3.10 -7.04
CA GLU A 389 -19.31 2.82 -6.45
C GLU A 389 -18.49 1.75 -7.18
N PHE A 390 -19.12 0.98 -8.11
CA PHE A 390 -18.41 -0.09 -8.83
C PHE A 390 -17.15 0.35 -9.59
N PRO A 391 -17.09 1.53 -10.23
CA PRO A 391 -15.85 1.98 -10.88
C PRO A 391 -14.65 2.14 -9.94
N GLN A 392 -14.85 2.18 -8.60
CA GLN A 392 -13.76 2.20 -7.63
C GLN A 392 -12.92 0.92 -7.65
N PHE A 393 -13.42 -0.20 -8.20
CA PHE A 393 -12.61 -1.41 -8.38
C PHE A 393 -11.40 -1.18 -9.29
N PHE A 394 -11.44 -0.23 -10.22
CA PHE A 394 -10.27 0.23 -10.95
C PHE A 394 -9.22 0.88 -10.03
N ASN A 395 -9.64 1.66 -9.04
CA ASN A 395 -8.73 2.23 -8.04
C ASN A 395 -8.10 1.13 -7.17
N VAL A 396 -8.83 0.06 -6.88
CA VAL A 396 -8.29 -1.10 -6.13
C VAL A 396 -7.22 -1.82 -6.96
N LEU A 397 -7.46 -2.11 -8.23
CA LEU A 397 -6.48 -2.74 -9.12
C LEU A 397 -5.22 -1.87 -9.28
N LYS A 398 -5.42 -0.59 -9.52
CA LYS A 398 -4.33 0.40 -9.61
C LYS A 398 -3.53 0.50 -8.30
N GLY A 399 -4.17 0.21 -7.16
CA GLY A 399 -3.53 0.23 -5.84
C GLY A 399 -3.69 1.53 -5.06
N ASP A 400 -4.50 2.47 -5.55
CA ASP A 400 -4.88 3.70 -4.83
C ASP A 400 -5.81 3.36 -3.66
N MET A 401 -6.65 2.33 -3.83
CA MET A 401 -7.62 1.86 -2.83
C MET A 401 -7.41 0.36 -2.51
N SER A 402 -8.11 -0.11 -1.52
CA SER A 402 -8.32 -1.51 -1.15
C SER A 402 -9.82 -1.82 -1.21
N ILE A 403 -10.21 -3.09 -1.22
CA ILE A 403 -11.64 -3.43 -1.08
C ILE A 403 -12.14 -3.03 0.31
N VAL A 404 -11.37 -3.37 1.35
CA VAL A 404 -11.69 -3.02 2.74
C VAL A 404 -10.69 -1.99 3.26
N GLY A 405 -11.17 -0.88 3.77
CA GLY A 405 -10.36 0.21 4.33
C GLY A 405 -11.22 1.33 4.89
N THR A 406 -10.63 2.48 5.19
CA THR A 406 -11.34 3.66 5.65
C THR A 406 -11.95 4.43 4.48
N ARG A 407 -13.02 5.21 4.72
CA ARG A 407 -13.60 6.06 3.67
C ARG A 407 -12.64 7.19 3.31
N PRO A 408 -12.32 7.41 2.01
CA PRO A 408 -11.46 8.52 1.61
C PRO A 408 -12.21 9.85 1.75
N PRO A 409 -11.69 10.82 2.52
CA PRO A 409 -12.29 12.14 2.63
C PRO A 409 -12.17 12.95 1.33
N THR A 410 -13.05 13.94 1.17
CA THR A 410 -12.86 15.01 0.18
C THR A 410 -11.72 15.94 0.63
N LEU A 411 -11.23 16.80 -0.25
CA LEU A 411 -10.27 17.83 0.12
C LEU A 411 -10.83 18.80 1.17
N ASP A 412 -12.11 19.17 1.05
CA ASP A 412 -12.79 20.05 2.00
C ASP A 412 -12.92 19.44 3.39
N GLU A 413 -13.29 18.13 3.45
CA GLU A 413 -13.33 17.37 4.71
C GLU A 413 -11.93 17.30 5.33
N TRP A 414 -10.90 16.97 4.53
CA TRP A 414 -9.53 16.84 5.01
C TRP A 414 -8.94 18.15 5.54
N ASN A 415 -9.26 19.28 4.92
CA ASN A 415 -8.81 20.59 5.40
C ASN A 415 -9.35 20.96 6.80
N LYS A 416 -10.42 20.29 7.22
CA LYS A 416 -11.02 20.45 8.55
C LYS A 416 -10.52 19.40 9.55
N TYR A 417 -9.69 18.43 9.13
CA TYR A 417 -9.22 17.37 10.02
C TYR A 417 -8.28 17.90 11.08
N GLU A 418 -8.56 17.51 12.31
CA GLU A 418 -7.67 17.64 13.44
C GLU A 418 -6.63 16.51 13.47
N LEU A 419 -5.68 16.57 14.39
CA LEU A 419 -4.56 15.64 14.47
C LEU A 419 -5.03 14.18 14.57
N HIS A 420 -5.98 13.90 15.47
CA HIS A 420 -6.48 12.54 15.70
C HIS A 420 -7.29 11.97 14.53
N HIS A 421 -7.97 12.84 13.75
CA HIS A 421 -8.68 12.42 12.54
C HIS A 421 -7.73 11.86 11.47
N ARG A 422 -6.47 12.33 11.46
CA ARG A 422 -5.48 11.88 10.49
C ARG A 422 -5.15 10.39 10.61
N ALA A 423 -5.31 9.79 11.78
CA ALA A 423 -5.09 8.36 11.99
C ALA A 423 -5.86 7.47 10.98
N ARG A 424 -7.05 7.93 10.53
CA ARG A 424 -7.86 7.25 9.51
C ARG A 424 -7.14 7.09 8.16
N LEU A 425 -6.19 7.96 7.86
CA LEU A 425 -5.42 7.96 6.62
C LEU A 425 -4.15 7.10 6.69
N ALA A 426 -3.90 6.42 7.81
CA ALA A 426 -2.71 5.59 7.98
C ALA A 426 -2.69 4.35 7.06
N ILE A 427 -3.85 3.96 6.50
CA ILE A 427 -4.00 2.84 5.57
C ILE A 427 -4.59 3.30 4.23
N LYS A 428 -4.62 2.39 3.23
CA LYS A 428 -5.34 2.67 1.98
C LYS A 428 -6.83 2.78 2.24
N PRO A 429 -7.52 3.74 1.60
CA PRO A 429 -8.96 3.82 1.67
C PRO A 429 -9.61 2.59 1.05
N GLY A 430 -10.82 2.25 1.51
CA GLY A 430 -11.59 1.11 1.06
C GLY A 430 -12.85 1.48 0.26
N ILE A 431 -13.36 0.53 -0.52
CA ILE A 431 -14.72 0.59 -1.07
C ILE A 431 -15.71 0.39 0.09
N THR A 432 -15.38 -0.53 1.00
CA THR A 432 -16.13 -0.76 2.25
C THR A 432 -15.19 -0.66 3.46
N GLY A 433 -15.75 -0.52 4.66
CA GLY A 433 -14.98 -0.40 5.89
C GLY A 433 -15.81 -0.66 7.15
N MET A 434 -15.15 -0.63 8.31
CA MET A 434 -15.76 -0.99 9.60
C MET A 434 -17.00 -0.12 9.89
N TRP A 435 -16.88 1.20 9.81
CA TRP A 435 -18.00 2.09 10.11
C TRP A 435 -19.17 1.90 9.13
N GLN A 436 -18.88 1.59 7.85
CA GLN A 436 -19.90 1.38 6.82
C GLN A 436 -20.76 0.13 7.08
N VAL A 437 -20.20 -0.88 7.78
CA VAL A 437 -20.93 -2.12 8.12
C VAL A 437 -21.43 -2.13 9.57
N SER A 438 -21.17 -1.05 10.35
CA SER A 438 -21.55 -0.94 11.77
C SER A 438 -22.70 0.05 12.04
N GLY A 439 -23.35 0.59 10.99
CA GLY A 439 -24.47 1.51 11.15
C GLY A 439 -24.59 2.57 10.07
N ARG A 440 -23.58 2.66 9.17
CA ARG A 440 -23.55 3.50 7.96
C ARG A 440 -24.30 4.84 8.07
N SER A 441 -25.62 4.84 7.78
CA SER A 441 -26.45 6.07 7.74
C SER A 441 -26.96 6.52 9.10
N GLU A 442 -26.94 5.66 10.11
CA GLU A 442 -27.40 5.95 11.47
C GLU A 442 -26.33 6.69 12.28
N ILE A 443 -25.03 6.49 11.93
CA ILE A 443 -23.92 7.19 12.57
C ILE A 443 -23.86 8.61 11.98
N THR A 444 -24.27 9.59 12.78
CA THR A 444 -24.25 11.03 12.45
C THR A 444 -23.10 11.77 13.11
N ASP A 445 -22.48 11.19 14.13
CA ASP A 445 -21.31 11.71 14.81
C ASP A 445 -20.03 11.30 14.08
N PHE A 446 -19.23 12.28 13.68
CA PHE A 446 -17.98 12.03 12.98
C PHE A 446 -16.91 11.38 13.88
N GLU A 447 -16.91 11.69 15.16
CA GLU A 447 -15.99 11.09 16.13
C GLU A 447 -16.21 9.58 16.30
N GLU A 448 -17.45 9.12 16.21
CA GLU A 448 -17.74 7.68 16.20
C GLU A 448 -17.20 7.00 14.94
N VAL A 449 -17.28 7.66 13.78
CA VAL A 449 -16.64 7.18 12.54
C VAL A 449 -15.13 7.08 12.70
N VAL A 450 -14.49 8.10 13.29
CA VAL A 450 -13.05 8.13 13.58
C VAL A 450 -12.65 6.97 14.49
N LYS A 451 -13.43 6.75 15.56
CA LYS A 451 -13.19 5.66 16.51
C LYS A 451 -13.24 4.29 15.84
N LEU A 452 -14.31 4.00 15.07
CA LEU A 452 -14.46 2.71 14.35
C LEU A 452 -13.35 2.48 13.32
N ASP A 453 -12.96 3.52 12.59
CA ASP A 453 -11.88 3.42 11.61
C ASP A 453 -10.51 3.22 12.29
N THR A 454 -10.27 3.87 13.43
CA THR A 454 -9.02 3.71 14.21
C THR A 454 -8.96 2.34 14.88
N GLU A 455 -10.07 1.82 15.40
CA GLU A 455 -10.19 0.46 15.93
C GLU A 455 -9.87 -0.57 14.85
N TYR A 456 -10.47 -0.43 13.66
CA TYR A 456 -10.13 -1.28 12.51
C TYR A 456 -8.64 -1.26 12.20
N ILE A 457 -7.99 -0.09 12.20
CA ILE A 457 -6.57 0.04 11.90
C ILE A 457 -5.70 -0.63 12.97
N SER A 458 -6.01 -0.42 14.25
CA SER A 458 -5.21 -0.91 15.37
C SER A 458 -5.30 -2.43 15.55
N GLU A 459 -6.47 -3.01 15.27
CA GLU A 459 -6.74 -4.45 15.47
C GLU A 459 -6.71 -5.26 14.19
N TRP A 460 -6.45 -4.63 13.05
CA TRP A 460 -6.57 -5.25 11.75
C TRP A 460 -5.86 -6.61 11.64
N ASN A 461 -6.56 -7.53 11.05
CA ASN A 461 -6.06 -8.81 10.55
C ASN A 461 -6.90 -9.25 9.33
N VAL A 462 -6.43 -10.25 8.57
CA VAL A 462 -7.11 -10.71 7.35
C VAL A 462 -8.53 -11.25 7.65
N GLY A 463 -8.73 -11.88 8.81
CA GLY A 463 -10.04 -12.36 9.23
C GLY A 463 -11.06 -11.23 9.43
N MET A 464 -10.60 -10.08 9.90
CA MET A 464 -11.44 -8.87 10.02
C MET A 464 -11.90 -8.37 8.64
N ASP A 465 -11.04 -8.36 7.64
CA ASP A 465 -11.44 -8.02 6.27
C ASP A 465 -12.53 -8.97 5.73
N ILE A 466 -12.36 -10.27 5.91
CA ILE A 466 -13.35 -11.26 5.48
C ILE A 466 -14.70 -11.03 6.20
N LYS A 467 -14.67 -10.72 7.50
CA LYS A 467 -15.87 -10.41 8.28
C LYS A 467 -16.58 -9.14 7.76
N ILE A 468 -15.81 -8.09 7.42
CA ILE A 468 -16.35 -6.85 6.88
C ILE A 468 -16.95 -7.10 5.48
N LEU A 469 -16.24 -7.84 4.60
CA LEU A 469 -16.75 -8.21 3.28
C LEU A 469 -18.07 -8.98 3.38
N TRP A 470 -18.17 -9.96 4.28
CA TRP A 470 -19.40 -10.71 4.51
C TRP A 470 -20.53 -9.79 4.96
N LYS A 471 -20.30 -8.94 5.95
CA LYS A 471 -21.28 -7.96 6.43
C LYS A 471 -21.71 -6.99 5.31
N THR A 472 -20.78 -6.55 4.44
CA THR A 472 -21.07 -5.67 3.30
C THR A 472 -22.03 -6.35 2.33
N VAL A 473 -21.79 -7.61 1.96
CA VAL A 473 -22.70 -8.38 1.08
C VAL A 473 -24.10 -8.49 1.70
N VAL A 474 -24.18 -8.82 2.99
CA VAL A 474 -25.45 -8.93 3.72
C VAL A 474 -26.19 -7.58 3.75
N SER A 475 -25.48 -6.48 4.05
CA SER A 475 -26.07 -5.13 4.10
C SER A 475 -26.60 -4.67 2.71
N VAL A 476 -25.85 -4.93 1.65
CA VAL A 476 -26.29 -4.62 0.28
C VAL A 476 -27.52 -5.43 -0.11
N LEU A 477 -27.57 -6.72 0.23
CA LEU A 477 -28.73 -7.58 -0.06
C LEU A 477 -29.97 -7.18 0.74
N LYS A 478 -29.81 -6.78 2.00
CA LYS A 478 -30.90 -6.31 2.86
C LYS A 478 -31.32 -4.87 2.56
N ARG A 479 -30.55 -4.12 1.75
CA ARG A 479 -30.73 -2.68 1.50
C ARG A 479 -30.69 -1.83 2.77
N ASP A 480 -30.01 -2.31 3.82
CA ASP A 480 -29.87 -1.56 5.08
C ASP A 480 -28.95 -0.35 4.89
N GLY A 481 -29.43 0.84 5.23
CA GLY A 481 -28.63 2.07 5.26
C GLY A 481 -28.29 2.66 3.88
N SER A 482 -29.01 2.32 2.81
CA SER A 482 -28.88 2.98 1.50
C SER A 482 -29.79 4.21 1.45
N MET A 483 -29.23 5.39 1.66
CA MET A 483 -29.81 6.69 1.29
C MET A 483 -28.82 7.53 0.51
#